data_c5f0a691a5d8ec8b4b69eb6656789899
#
_entry.id   c5f0a691a5d8ec8b4b69eb6656789899
#
_cell.length_a   1.000
_cell.length_b   1.000
_cell.length_c   1.000
_cell.angle_alpha   90.00
_cell.angle_beta   90.00
_cell.angle_gamma   90.00
#
_symmetry.space_group_name_H-M   'P 1'
#
loop_
_entity.id
_entity.type
_entity.pdbx_description
1 polymer ?
#
loop_
_entity_poly.entity_id
_entity_poly.type
_entity_poly.pdbx_seq_one_letter_code
_entity_poly.pdbx_strand_id
1 'polypeptide(L)'
;MRLSTTAILPSLDFKVRQGDSLVQRIGNKTFPVTGHAVISDNVKKKVTQLKYLKTEYFYNKTSTKEGEIKQRELAIYDEIISTEIREKSDYLNALKGSKPHEQPSFDIIDHAPRQTKMELDKDKIERLEKEINELVEQKNNLRKDKPLIWNIEFAEIFVEKEGFDIIIGNPPYVRQEVIADPLNNIKDKKTYKTCLQEMVRLDFPEEFPAKKKINAQSDLYTYFYIRALRLLNPKGIRTFICSNSWLDVGYGVWVQEFLLNRCPIELIIDNHAKRSFEAADVNTIISIIHAPRKKVDPQHPVKFVAFKKPFEEAIYTENLLAIEDADKIISNKTFRVYPITEKALKEAGTEYESEEKKKLGAGKYEGDKWGGKYLRAPDIFFTILEKGKEYIDTFDNYFIGERYLNTGGADGFFILTNVSSQNKE
;
A
#
# COMPACT_ATOMS: atom_id res chain seq x y z
N MET A 1 1.24 11.22 -53.34
CA MET A 1 1.51 10.79 -51.96
C MET A 1 0.27 11.11 -51.12
N ARG A 2 -0.55 10.13 -50.73
CA ARG A 2 -1.70 10.38 -49.85
C ARG A 2 -1.16 10.45 -48.41
N LEU A 3 -1.24 11.61 -47.80
CA LEU A 3 -0.98 11.75 -46.37
C LEU A 3 -2.00 10.89 -45.62
N SER A 4 -1.51 9.96 -44.78
CA SER A 4 -2.38 9.21 -43.88
C SER A 4 -3.01 10.17 -42.89
N THR A 5 -4.32 10.15 -42.78
CA THR A 5 -5.08 10.90 -41.77
C THR A 5 -5.11 10.21 -40.42
N THR A 6 -4.34 9.13 -40.24
CA THR A 6 -4.24 8.40 -38.98
C THR A 6 -3.45 9.25 -37.99
N ALA A 7 -4.02 9.53 -36.83
CA ALA A 7 -3.35 10.24 -35.76
C ALA A 7 -2.04 9.54 -35.40
N ILE A 8 -0.92 10.28 -35.37
CA ILE A 8 0.40 9.77 -35.07
C ILE A 8 0.50 9.30 -33.61
N LEU A 9 -0.28 9.93 -32.72
CA LEU A 9 -0.35 9.58 -31.31
C LEU A 9 -1.70 8.91 -31.01
N PRO A 10 -1.71 7.82 -30.22
CA PRO A 10 -2.96 7.23 -29.76
C PRO A 10 -3.72 8.23 -28.89
N SER A 11 -5.06 8.18 -28.94
CA SER A 11 -5.89 9.00 -28.05
C SER A 11 -5.56 8.75 -26.59
N LEU A 12 -5.48 9.82 -25.81
CA LEU A 12 -5.34 9.78 -24.33
C LEU A 12 -6.71 9.73 -23.63
N ASP A 13 -7.81 9.68 -24.40
CA ASP A 13 -9.14 9.59 -23.84
C ASP A 13 -9.24 8.36 -22.93
N PHE A 14 -9.89 8.54 -21.79
CA PHE A 14 -10.03 7.52 -20.74
C PHE A 14 -8.72 6.99 -20.11
N LYS A 15 -7.54 7.46 -20.55
CA LYS A 15 -6.24 7.04 -19.98
C LYS A 15 -5.80 7.92 -18.82
N VAL A 16 -6.21 9.19 -18.82
CA VAL A 16 -5.96 10.10 -17.70
C VAL A 16 -7.22 10.22 -16.86
N ARG A 17 -7.11 9.95 -15.57
CA ARG A 17 -8.22 9.97 -14.60
C ARG A 17 -7.87 10.86 -13.43
N GLN A 18 -8.87 11.59 -12.94
CA GLN A 18 -8.76 12.42 -11.74
C GLN A 18 -9.57 11.81 -10.63
N GLY A 19 -9.01 11.78 -9.42
CA GLY A 19 -9.68 11.28 -8.22
C GLY A 19 -8.69 10.83 -7.14
N ASP A 20 -9.22 10.41 -6.01
CA ASP A 20 -8.43 9.75 -4.99
C ASP A 20 -8.07 8.32 -5.45
N SER A 21 -6.78 8.10 -5.70
CA SER A 21 -6.28 6.81 -6.18
C SER A 21 -6.18 5.74 -5.07
N LEU A 22 -6.27 6.13 -3.80
CA LEU A 22 -6.19 5.24 -2.65
C LEU A 22 -7.58 4.86 -2.14
N VAL A 23 -8.42 5.83 -1.84
CA VAL A 23 -9.71 5.60 -1.20
C VAL A 23 -10.84 5.66 -2.23
N GLN A 24 -11.31 4.50 -2.67
CA GLN A 24 -12.48 4.37 -3.53
C GLN A 24 -13.75 4.48 -2.66
N ARG A 25 -14.40 5.63 -2.65
CA ARG A 25 -15.51 5.88 -1.74
C ARG A 25 -16.73 6.45 -2.43
N ILE A 26 -17.91 5.92 -2.04
CA ILE A 26 -19.22 6.49 -2.38
C ILE A 26 -19.97 6.68 -1.05
N GLY A 27 -20.34 7.90 -0.73
CA GLY A 27 -20.87 8.25 0.58
C GLY A 27 -19.88 7.85 1.70
N ASN A 28 -20.35 7.10 2.68
CA ASN A 28 -19.51 6.60 3.77
C ASN A 28 -18.94 5.20 3.55
N LYS A 29 -19.13 4.62 2.36
CA LYS A 29 -18.74 3.25 2.04
C LYS A 29 -17.47 3.24 1.19
N THR A 30 -16.44 2.55 1.65
CA THR A 30 -15.20 2.28 0.92
C THR A 30 -15.37 1.01 0.08
N PHE A 31 -14.92 1.05 -1.17
CA PHE A 31 -15.02 -0.07 -2.11
C PHE A 31 -13.67 -0.75 -2.30
N PRO A 32 -13.61 -2.11 -2.33
CA PRO A 32 -12.40 -2.82 -2.73
C PRO A 32 -12.15 -2.68 -4.23
N VAL A 33 -10.90 -2.84 -4.66
CA VAL A 33 -10.56 -2.86 -6.10
C VAL A 33 -11.21 -4.06 -6.81
N THR A 34 -11.20 -5.21 -6.15
CA THR A 34 -11.80 -6.43 -6.68
C THR A 34 -12.69 -7.04 -5.62
N GLY A 35 -13.83 -7.54 -6.02
CA GLY A 35 -14.78 -8.18 -5.14
C GLY A 35 -16.20 -7.95 -5.63
N HIS A 36 -16.86 -9.04 -6.00
CA HIS A 36 -18.24 -9.00 -6.51
C HIS A 36 -19.28 -8.73 -5.42
N ALA A 37 -18.88 -8.70 -4.16
CA ALA A 37 -19.81 -8.70 -3.02
C ALA A 37 -20.53 -7.37 -2.77
N VAL A 38 -20.09 -6.27 -3.39
CA VAL A 38 -20.58 -4.92 -3.08
C VAL A 38 -21.37 -4.28 -4.24
N ILE A 39 -21.33 -4.90 -5.42
CA ILE A 39 -21.93 -4.35 -6.65
C ILE A 39 -23.03 -5.30 -7.12
N SER A 40 -24.24 -4.76 -7.37
CA SER A 40 -25.36 -5.54 -7.88
C SER A 40 -25.04 -6.19 -9.23
N ASP A 41 -25.70 -7.32 -9.54
CA ASP A 41 -25.48 -8.02 -10.81
C ASP A 41 -25.84 -7.16 -12.02
N ASN A 42 -26.76 -6.21 -11.86
CA ASN A 42 -27.09 -5.26 -12.91
C ASN A 42 -25.92 -4.30 -13.18
N VAL A 43 -25.29 -3.77 -12.13
CA VAL A 43 -24.09 -2.92 -12.26
C VAL A 43 -22.93 -3.71 -12.89
N LYS A 44 -22.71 -4.96 -12.50
CA LYS A 44 -21.69 -5.84 -13.12
C LYS A 44 -21.91 -5.99 -14.63
N LYS A 45 -23.16 -6.22 -15.06
CA LYS A 45 -23.50 -6.29 -16.48
C LYS A 45 -23.17 -4.99 -17.22
N LYS A 46 -23.51 -3.83 -16.61
CA LYS A 46 -23.20 -2.51 -17.19
C LYS A 46 -21.70 -2.26 -17.28
N VAL A 47 -20.91 -2.64 -16.25
CA VAL A 47 -19.44 -2.54 -16.27
C VAL A 47 -18.86 -3.43 -17.38
N THR A 48 -19.38 -4.63 -17.57
CA THR A 48 -18.96 -5.52 -18.67
C THR A 48 -19.28 -4.92 -20.03
N GLN A 49 -20.46 -4.33 -20.20
CA GLN A 49 -20.82 -3.62 -21.44
C GLN A 49 -19.93 -2.42 -21.70
N LEU A 50 -19.62 -1.64 -20.65
CA LEU A 50 -18.71 -0.51 -20.72
C LEU A 50 -17.31 -0.94 -21.17
N LYS A 51 -16.80 -2.08 -20.68
CA LYS A 51 -15.54 -2.67 -21.13
C LYS A 51 -15.52 -2.86 -22.64
N TYR A 52 -16.49 -3.60 -23.17
CA TYR A 52 -16.54 -3.86 -24.62
C TYR A 52 -16.56 -2.56 -25.43
N LEU A 53 -17.35 -1.60 -25.00
CA LEU A 53 -17.46 -0.32 -25.67
C LEU A 53 -16.15 0.47 -25.66
N LYS A 54 -15.44 0.51 -24.53
CA LYS A 54 -14.12 1.14 -24.43
C LYS A 54 -13.10 0.42 -25.29
N THR A 55 -13.09 -0.91 -25.28
CA THR A 55 -12.18 -1.71 -26.10
C THR A 55 -12.39 -1.42 -27.57
N GLU A 56 -13.65 -1.43 -28.06
CA GLU A 56 -13.96 -1.09 -29.45
C GLU A 56 -13.59 0.36 -29.81
N TYR A 57 -13.80 1.29 -28.87
CA TYR A 57 -13.42 2.69 -29.04
C TYR A 57 -11.90 2.84 -29.21
N PHE A 58 -11.09 2.19 -28.38
CA PHE A 58 -9.62 2.25 -28.47
C PHE A 58 -9.09 1.66 -29.78
N TYR A 59 -9.75 0.66 -30.33
CA TYR A 59 -9.36 0.03 -31.60
C TYR A 59 -10.03 0.68 -32.82
N ASN A 60 -10.75 1.81 -32.64
CA ASN A 60 -11.52 2.48 -33.70
C ASN A 60 -12.52 1.56 -34.43
N LYS A 61 -13.13 0.63 -33.69
CA LYS A 61 -14.08 -0.36 -34.23
C LYS A 61 -15.55 0.02 -34.01
N THR A 62 -15.81 1.14 -33.35
CA THR A 62 -17.16 1.63 -33.07
C THR A 62 -17.36 3.05 -33.55
N SER A 63 -18.60 3.39 -33.89
CA SER A 63 -19.05 4.76 -34.17
C SER A 63 -19.41 5.53 -32.87
N THR A 64 -19.37 4.88 -31.71
CA THR A 64 -19.71 5.48 -30.42
C THR A 64 -18.74 6.61 -30.09
N LYS A 65 -19.28 7.76 -29.70
CA LYS A 65 -18.49 8.93 -29.35
C LYS A 65 -18.04 8.86 -27.87
N GLU A 66 -16.93 9.51 -27.56
CA GLU A 66 -16.40 9.65 -26.19
C GLU A 66 -17.48 10.08 -25.18
N GLY A 67 -18.34 11.06 -25.57
CA GLY A 67 -19.40 11.56 -24.71
C GLY A 67 -20.42 10.50 -24.30
N GLU A 68 -20.75 9.55 -25.17
CA GLU A 68 -21.65 8.44 -24.85
C GLU A 68 -21.04 7.46 -23.85
N ILE A 69 -19.74 7.19 -24.00
CA ILE A 69 -18.99 6.34 -23.05
C ILE A 69 -18.97 6.98 -21.67
N LYS A 70 -18.66 8.29 -21.60
CA LYS A 70 -18.71 9.07 -20.35
C LYS A 70 -20.10 9.07 -19.70
N GLN A 71 -21.16 9.17 -20.50
CA GLN A 71 -22.53 9.06 -19.99
C GLN A 71 -22.83 7.68 -19.39
N ARG A 72 -22.36 6.61 -20.01
CA ARG A 72 -22.52 5.25 -19.48
C ARG A 72 -21.73 5.03 -18.20
N GLU A 73 -20.52 5.58 -18.10
CA GLU A 73 -19.78 5.61 -16.84
C GLU A 73 -20.59 6.30 -15.74
N LEU A 74 -21.06 7.51 -15.99
CA LEU A 74 -21.86 8.27 -15.03
C LEU A 74 -23.15 7.53 -14.61
N ALA A 75 -23.82 6.85 -15.56
CA ALA A 75 -25.01 6.06 -15.26
C ALA A 75 -24.73 4.88 -14.32
N ILE A 76 -23.54 4.29 -14.36
CA ILE A 76 -23.13 3.24 -13.44
C ILE A 76 -22.97 3.82 -12.02
N TYR A 77 -22.29 4.96 -11.88
CA TYR A 77 -22.14 5.64 -10.58
C TYR A 77 -23.49 6.08 -10.02
N ASP A 78 -24.36 6.66 -10.86
CA ASP A 78 -25.73 7.08 -10.47
C ASP A 78 -26.53 5.90 -9.91
N GLU A 79 -26.47 4.74 -10.56
CA GLU A 79 -27.15 3.54 -10.10
C GLU A 79 -26.60 3.02 -8.75
N ILE A 80 -25.29 3.02 -8.58
CA ILE A 80 -24.67 2.61 -7.31
C ILE A 80 -25.14 3.53 -6.17
N ILE A 81 -25.04 4.86 -6.38
CA ILE A 81 -25.45 5.84 -5.37
C ILE A 81 -26.96 5.74 -5.09
N SER A 82 -27.79 5.60 -6.13
CA SER A 82 -29.24 5.47 -5.99
C SER A 82 -29.62 4.22 -5.22
N THR A 83 -28.91 3.12 -5.42
CA THR A 83 -29.13 1.88 -4.65
C THR A 83 -28.78 2.08 -3.17
N GLU A 84 -27.64 2.72 -2.88
CA GLU A 84 -27.22 3.01 -1.51
C GLU A 84 -28.20 3.96 -0.80
N ILE A 85 -28.69 4.99 -1.49
CA ILE A 85 -29.72 5.90 -0.96
C ILE A 85 -30.98 5.12 -0.61
N ARG A 86 -31.45 4.24 -1.51
CA ARG A 86 -32.65 3.43 -1.29
C ARG A 86 -32.50 2.52 -0.07
N GLU A 87 -31.41 1.74 0.01
CA GLU A 87 -31.15 0.83 1.11
C GLU A 87 -31.12 1.55 2.47
N LYS A 88 -30.46 2.72 2.53
CA LYS A 88 -30.41 3.54 3.74
C LYS A 88 -31.76 4.18 4.08
N SER A 89 -32.51 4.59 3.07
CA SER A 89 -33.86 5.15 3.27
C SER A 89 -34.85 4.10 3.77
N ASP A 90 -34.80 2.88 3.22
CA ASP A 90 -35.61 1.77 3.67
C ASP A 90 -35.31 1.41 5.14
N TYR A 91 -34.01 1.38 5.49
CA TYR A 91 -33.57 1.15 6.87
C TYR A 91 -33.98 2.27 7.81
N LEU A 92 -33.89 3.53 7.40
CA LEU A 92 -34.31 4.69 8.15
C LEU A 92 -35.86 4.63 8.44
N ASN A 93 -36.63 4.28 7.40
CA ASN A 93 -38.10 4.12 7.53
C ASN A 93 -38.46 2.98 8.48
N ALA A 94 -37.71 1.87 8.43
CA ALA A 94 -37.89 0.75 9.36
C ALA A 94 -37.62 1.18 10.82
N LEU A 95 -36.54 1.95 11.05
CA LEU A 95 -36.23 2.48 12.38
C LEU A 95 -37.31 3.46 12.89
N LYS A 96 -37.81 4.37 12.03
CA LYS A 96 -38.87 5.32 12.39
C LYS A 96 -40.21 4.66 12.56
N GLY A 97 -40.48 3.57 11.83
CA GLY A 97 -41.74 2.79 11.91
C GLY A 97 -41.81 1.79 13.07
N SER A 98 -40.68 1.51 13.71
CA SER A 98 -40.62 0.63 14.89
C SER A 98 -41.24 1.34 16.10
N LYS A 99 -42.55 1.13 16.28
CA LYS A 99 -43.19 1.49 17.56
C LYS A 99 -42.47 0.76 18.69
N PRO A 100 -42.29 1.38 19.87
CA PRO A 100 -41.79 0.67 21.03
C PRO A 100 -42.76 -0.51 21.29
N HIS A 101 -42.29 -1.74 21.12
CA HIS A 101 -43.03 -2.91 21.50
C HIS A 101 -43.21 -2.85 23.03
N GLU A 102 -44.42 -2.59 23.51
CA GLU A 102 -44.82 -2.91 24.85
C GLU A 102 -44.80 -4.44 24.99
N GLN A 103 -43.66 -4.98 25.44
CA GLN A 103 -43.64 -6.33 25.95
C GLN A 103 -44.23 -6.33 27.38
N PRO A 104 -45.16 -7.23 27.69
CA PRO A 104 -45.69 -7.38 29.06
C PRO A 104 -44.53 -7.79 29.97
N SER A 105 -44.43 -7.10 31.08
CA SER A 105 -43.50 -7.29 32.16
C SER A 105 -43.49 -8.74 32.67
N PHE A 106 -42.37 -9.42 32.54
CA PHE A 106 -41.98 -10.45 33.49
C PHE A 106 -40.63 -10.03 34.08
N ASP A 107 -40.63 -9.84 35.37
CA ASP A 107 -39.51 -9.35 36.17
C ASP A 107 -38.31 -10.29 36.05
N ILE A 108 -37.23 -9.82 35.44
CA ILE A 108 -35.87 -10.18 35.83
C ILE A 108 -34.99 -8.93 35.58
N ILE A 109 -34.33 -8.54 36.63
CA ILE A 109 -33.46 -7.41 36.83
C ILE A 109 -32.44 -7.27 35.70
N ASP A 110 -32.62 -6.26 34.86
CA ASP A 110 -31.52 -5.74 34.04
C ASP A 110 -31.61 -4.21 33.97
N HIS A 111 -30.74 -3.55 34.73
CA HIS A 111 -30.72 -2.10 34.90
C HIS A 111 -29.96 -1.43 33.73
N ALA A 112 -30.56 -1.40 32.54
CA ALA A 112 -30.17 -0.43 31.54
C ALA A 112 -31.31 0.60 31.38
N PRO A 113 -31.08 1.91 31.58
CA PRO A 113 -32.15 2.88 31.55
C PRO A 113 -32.78 2.99 30.15
N ARG A 114 -34.13 2.92 30.09
CA ARG A 114 -34.94 3.12 28.86
C ARG A 114 -34.62 4.39 28.08
N GLN A 115 -34.09 5.44 28.73
CA GLN A 115 -33.59 6.67 28.09
C GLN A 115 -32.43 6.45 27.15
N THR A 116 -31.48 5.58 27.47
CA THR A 116 -30.27 5.32 26.64
C THR A 116 -30.63 4.67 25.30
N LYS A 117 -31.66 3.85 25.20
CA LYS A 117 -32.04 3.19 23.95
C LYS A 117 -32.75 4.15 22.98
N MET A 118 -33.61 5.02 23.50
CA MET A 118 -34.28 6.08 22.71
C MET A 118 -33.28 7.15 22.21
N GLU A 119 -32.28 7.51 23.02
CA GLU A 119 -31.22 8.44 22.62
C GLU A 119 -30.30 7.82 21.55
N LEU A 120 -29.93 6.54 21.70
CA LEU A 120 -29.15 5.78 20.72
C LEU A 120 -29.88 5.65 19.36
N ASP A 121 -31.21 5.45 19.39
CA ASP A 121 -32.00 5.38 18.15
C ASP A 121 -32.12 6.76 17.48
N LYS A 122 -32.22 7.84 18.27
CA LYS A 122 -32.24 9.22 17.77
C LYS A 122 -30.92 9.59 17.07
N ASP A 123 -29.78 9.35 17.71
CA ASP A 123 -28.46 9.61 17.16
C ASP A 123 -28.22 8.80 15.87
N LYS A 124 -28.75 7.59 15.82
CA LYS A 124 -28.67 6.71 14.65
C LYS A 124 -29.53 7.22 13.50
N ILE A 125 -30.71 7.72 13.77
CA ILE A 125 -31.63 8.35 12.80
C ILE A 125 -30.96 9.60 12.20
N GLU A 126 -30.46 10.52 13.04
CA GLU A 126 -29.80 11.75 12.61
C GLU A 126 -28.57 11.44 11.75
N ARG A 127 -27.79 10.43 12.13
CA ARG A 127 -26.62 9.99 11.36
C ARG A 127 -27.03 9.45 9.98
N LEU A 128 -28.06 8.62 9.90
CA LEU A 128 -28.57 8.08 8.63
C LEU A 128 -29.14 9.16 7.73
N GLU A 129 -29.90 10.12 8.28
CA GLU A 129 -30.41 11.27 7.52
C GLU A 129 -29.28 12.09 6.92
N LYS A 130 -28.22 12.34 7.71
CA LYS A 130 -27.04 13.05 7.24
C LYS A 130 -26.34 12.27 6.11
N GLU A 131 -26.14 10.96 6.28
CA GLU A 131 -25.52 10.10 5.26
C GLU A 131 -26.33 10.06 3.96
N ILE A 132 -27.67 10.02 4.05
CA ILE A 132 -28.53 10.08 2.87
C ILE A 132 -28.40 11.44 2.17
N ASN A 133 -28.39 12.54 2.90
CA ASN A 133 -28.21 13.87 2.33
C ASN A 133 -26.86 14.03 1.64
N GLU A 134 -25.78 13.53 2.24
CA GLU A 134 -24.45 13.51 1.63
C GLU A 134 -24.42 12.69 0.32
N LEU A 135 -25.10 11.54 0.28
CA LEU A 135 -25.24 10.74 -0.93
C LEU A 135 -26.04 11.44 -2.03
N VAL A 136 -27.13 12.14 -1.66
CA VAL A 136 -27.95 12.93 -2.60
C VAL A 136 -27.12 14.07 -3.18
N GLU A 137 -26.35 14.77 -2.35
CA GLU A 137 -25.44 15.82 -2.81
C GLU A 137 -24.36 15.27 -3.74
N GLN A 138 -23.73 14.15 -3.40
CA GLN A 138 -22.76 13.47 -4.24
C GLN A 138 -23.36 13.05 -5.59
N LYS A 139 -24.60 12.53 -5.60
CA LYS A 139 -25.33 12.20 -6.81
C LYS A 139 -25.54 13.41 -7.71
N ASN A 140 -25.98 14.54 -7.16
CA ASN A 140 -26.22 15.78 -7.88
C ASN A 140 -24.92 16.36 -8.47
N ASN A 141 -23.79 16.15 -7.80
CA ASN A 141 -22.48 16.62 -8.22
C ASN A 141 -21.67 15.63 -9.07
N LEU A 142 -22.20 14.44 -9.39
CA LEU A 142 -21.49 13.37 -10.08
C LEU A 142 -20.76 13.79 -11.36
N ARG A 143 -21.30 14.75 -12.12
CA ARG A 143 -20.64 15.25 -13.34
C ARG A 143 -19.38 16.05 -13.03
N LYS A 144 -19.32 16.66 -11.87
CA LYS A 144 -18.25 17.58 -11.45
C LYS A 144 -17.23 16.90 -10.56
N ASP A 145 -17.72 16.07 -9.63
CA ASP A 145 -16.92 15.42 -8.58
C ASP A 145 -17.18 13.91 -8.58
N LYS A 146 -16.86 13.26 -9.70
CA LYS A 146 -17.01 11.82 -9.84
C LYS A 146 -15.96 11.09 -8.98
N PRO A 147 -16.36 10.12 -8.12
CA PRO A 147 -15.40 9.31 -7.41
C PRO A 147 -14.58 8.43 -8.38
N LEU A 148 -13.33 8.15 -8.06
CA LEU A 148 -12.52 7.24 -8.84
C LEU A 148 -12.70 5.81 -8.28
N ILE A 149 -13.29 4.92 -9.07
CA ILE A 149 -13.39 3.49 -8.78
C ILE A 149 -12.65 2.75 -9.90
N TRP A 150 -11.54 2.12 -9.56
CA TRP A 150 -10.59 1.55 -10.53
C TRP A 150 -11.23 0.60 -11.54
N ASN A 151 -12.06 -0.33 -11.08
CA ASN A 151 -12.70 -1.33 -11.94
C ASN A 151 -13.85 -0.79 -12.79
N ILE A 152 -14.30 0.44 -12.58
CA ILE A 152 -15.24 1.14 -13.47
C ILE A 152 -14.45 2.01 -14.46
N GLU A 153 -13.51 2.80 -13.94
CA GLU A 153 -12.70 3.71 -14.76
C GLU A 153 -11.84 2.98 -15.80
N PHE A 154 -11.34 1.79 -15.43
CA PHE A 154 -10.49 0.95 -16.27
C PHE A 154 -11.11 -0.45 -16.48
N ALA A 155 -12.44 -0.48 -16.74
CA ALA A 155 -13.19 -1.72 -16.91
C ALA A 155 -12.58 -2.63 -18.00
N GLU A 156 -12.01 -2.06 -19.06
CA GLU A 156 -11.34 -2.76 -20.15
C GLU A 156 -10.10 -3.54 -19.68
N ILE A 157 -9.45 -3.08 -18.62
CA ILE A 157 -8.25 -3.72 -18.05
C ILE A 157 -8.66 -4.76 -17.01
N PHE A 158 -9.50 -4.38 -16.04
CA PHE A 158 -9.83 -5.24 -14.91
C PHE A 158 -10.70 -6.46 -15.30
N VAL A 159 -11.58 -6.33 -16.29
CA VAL A 159 -12.42 -7.45 -16.72
C VAL A 159 -11.64 -8.46 -17.56
N GLU A 160 -10.60 -8.03 -18.28
CA GLU A 160 -9.83 -8.92 -19.16
C GLU A 160 -8.57 -9.50 -18.51
N LYS A 161 -7.81 -8.65 -17.85
CA LYS A 161 -6.49 -8.97 -17.31
C LYS A 161 -6.47 -9.05 -15.79
N GLU A 162 -7.57 -8.75 -15.11
CA GLU A 162 -7.68 -8.66 -13.65
C GLU A 162 -6.81 -7.57 -13.00
N GLY A 163 -6.19 -6.69 -13.80
CA GLY A 163 -5.35 -5.60 -13.36
C GLY A 163 -4.28 -5.18 -14.37
N PHE A 164 -3.40 -4.29 -13.94
CA PHE A 164 -2.34 -3.73 -14.77
C PHE A 164 -1.14 -4.67 -14.87
N ASP A 165 -0.49 -4.71 -16.05
CA ASP A 165 0.75 -5.47 -16.25
C ASP A 165 1.93 -4.80 -15.53
N ILE A 166 1.99 -3.46 -15.57
CA ILE A 166 3.09 -2.67 -14.99
C ILE A 166 2.51 -1.44 -14.31
N ILE A 167 2.96 -1.19 -13.08
CA ILE A 167 2.68 0.05 -12.35
C ILE A 167 3.99 0.73 -12.01
N ILE A 168 4.16 1.96 -12.52
CA ILE A 168 5.32 2.81 -12.25
C ILE A 168 4.82 4.06 -11.53
N GLY A 169 5.51 4.49 -10.48
CA GLY A 169 5.10 5.67 -9.75
C GLY A 169 6.17 6.29 -8.85
N ASN A 170 5.93 7.55 -8.56
CA ASN A 170 6.59 8.32 -7.52
C ASN A 170 5.49 8.80 -6.55
N PRO A 171 5.09 7.97 -5.56
CA PRO A 171 4.04 8.35 -4.63
C PRO A 171 4.46 9.53 -3.76
N PRO A 172 3.52 10.39 -3.34
CA PRO A 172 3.84 11.59 -2.56
C PRO A 172 4.42 11.26 -1.19
N TYR A 173 5.48 11.98 -0.80
CA TYR A 173 6.20 11.81 0.48
C TYR A 173 5.52 12.60 1.60
N VAL A 174 4.27 12.25 1.88
CA VAL A 174 3.46 12.91 2.92
C VAL A 174 3.63 12.18 4.23
N ARG A 175 4.17 12.87 5.23
CA ARG A 175 4.31 12.35 6.59
C ARG A 175 2.96 12.14 7.24
N GLN A 176 2.89 11.17 8.14
CA GLN A 176 1.65 10.73 8.76
C GLN A 176 0.84 11.85 9.44
N GLU A 177 1.49 12.91 9.96
CA GLU A 177 0.83 14.03 10.66
C GLU A 177 -0.01 14.91 9.73
N VAL A 178 0.38 14.97 8.44
CA VAL A 178 -0.24 15.85 7.47
C VAL A 178 -1.11 15.13 6.43
N ILE A 179 -1.27 13.81 6.56
CA ILE A 179 -2.16 13.03 5.69
C ILE A 179 -3.60 13.58 5.81
N ALA A 180 -4.16 13.95 4.67
CA ALA A 180 -5.53 14.44 4.52
C ALA A 180 -6.10 13.98 3.19
N ASP A 181 -7.43 14.04 3.03
CA ASP A 181 -8.10 13.77 1.77
C ASP A 181 -7.65 14.76 0.68
N PRO A 182 -7.09 14.29 -0.44
CA PRO A 182 -6.61 15.17 -1.52
C PRO A 182 -7.73 15.96 -2.20
N LEU A 183 -8.97 15.48 -2.12
CA LEU A 183 -10.15 16.14 -2.69
C LEU A 183 -10.92 16.98 -1.67
N ASN A 184 -10.47 16.97 -0.40
CA ASN A 184 -11.10 17.68 0.71
C ASN A 184 -12.59 17.35 0.96
N ASN A 185 -13.03 16.16 0.53
CA ASN A 185 -14.37 15.62 0.79
C ASN A 185 -14.49 15.16 2.25
N ILE A 186 -13.40 14.62 2.81
CA ILE A 186 -13.29 14.23 4.21
C ILE A 186 -12.41 15.25 4.94
N LYS A 187 -13.03 16.17 5.67
CA LYS A 187 -12.30 17.27 6.33
C LYS A 187 -11.47 16.81 7.53
N ASP A 188 -11.95 15.77 8.22
CA ASP A 188 -11.24 15.23 9.38
C ASP A 188 -10.14 14.26 8.95
N LYS A 189 -8.88 14.64 9.25
CA LYS A 189 -7.69 13.83 8.94
C LYS A 189 -7.72 12.44 9.56
N LYS A 190 -8.27 12.30 10.77
CA LYS A 190 -8.36 11.00 11.46
C LYS A 190 -9.31 10.06 10.73
N THR A 191 -10.44 10.58 10.29
CA THR A 191 -11.41 9.84 9.47
C THR A 191 -10.79 9.39 8.16
N TYR A 192 -10.07 10.26 7.45
CA TYR A 192 -9.40 9.87 6.21
C TYR A 192 -8.33 8.78 6.44
N LYS A 193 -7.54 8.88 7.50
CA LYS A 193 -6.60 7.80 7.89
C LYS A 193 -7.31 6.47 8.18
N THR A 194 -8.49 6.52 8.78
CA THR A 194 -9.30 5.32 8.99
C THR A 194 -9.73 4.71 7.65
N CYS A 195 -10.13 5.52 6.68
CA CYS A 195 -10.45 5.04 5.32
C CYS A 195 -9.24 4.39 4.63
N LEU A 196 -8.03 4.93 4.82
CA LEU A 196 -6.80 4.31 4.29
C LEU A 196 -6.55 2.93 4.91
N GLN A 197 -6.73 2.77 6.22
CA GLN A 197 -6.59 1.48 6.88
C GLN A 197 -7.70 0.50 6.46
N GLU A 198 -8.91 0.99 6.27
CA GLU A 198 -10.02 0.19 5.74
C GLU A 198 -9.73 -0.28 4.31
N MET A 199 -9.19 0.59 3.47
CA MET A 199 -8.74 0.24 2.12
C MET A 199 -7.75 -0.95 2.14
N VAL A 200 -6.74 -0.92 3.02
CA VAL A 200 -5.77 -2.02 3.16
C VAL A 200 -6.46 -3.33 3.54
N ARG A 201 -7.43 -3.28 4.48
CA ARG A 201 -8.18 -4.46 4.93
C ARG A 201 -9.11 -5.01 3.85
N LEU A 202 -9.73 -4.14 3.06
CA LEU A 202 -10.57 -4.54 1.94
C LEU A 202 -9.77 -5.14 0.79
N ASP A 203 -8.57 -4.63 0.55
CA ASP A 203 -7.70 -5.13 -0.51
C ASP A 203 -7.07 -6.49 -0.16
N PHE A 204 -6.71 -6.70 1.11
CA PHE A 204 -6.04 -7.91 1.59
C PHE A 204 -6.60 -8.38 2.94
N PRO A 205 -7.85 -8.87 2.99
CA PRO A 205 -8.55 -9.21 4.23
C PRO A 205 -7.90 -10.39 4.98
N GLU A 206 -7.23 -11.30 4.27
CA GLU A 206 -6.54 -12.45 4.87
C GLU A 206 -5.30 -12.00 5.67
N GLU A 207 -4.54 -11.03 5.15
CA GLU A 207 -3.33 -10.50 5.77
C GLU A 207 -3.60 -9.43 6.82
N PHE A 208 -4.69 -8.68 6.64
CA PHE A 208 -5.07 -7.57 7.52
C PHE A 208 -6.49 -7.76 8.08
N PRO A 209 -6.75 -8.85 8.83
CA PRO A 209 -8.03 -9.03 9.50
C PRO A 209 -8.29 -7.87 10.48
N ALA A 210 -9.55 -7.65 10.86
CA ALA A 210 -9.97 -6.49 11.66
C ALA A 210 -9.16 -6.31 12.96
N LYS A 211 -8.70 -7.41 13.57
CA LYS A 211 -7.89 -7.40 14.80
C LYS A 211 -6.40 -7.04 14.57
N LYS A 212 -5.89 -7.18 13.34
CA LYS A 212 -4.48 -6.84 13.04
C LYS A 212 -4.33 -5.32 12.97
N LYS A 213 -3.41 -4.79 13.77
CA LYS A 213 -3.13 -3.35 13.80
C LYS A 213 -2.24 -2.97 12.61
N ILE A 214 -2.65 -1.94 11.86
CA ILE A 214 -1.82 -1.23 10.90
C ILE A 214 -1.25 -0.03 11.65
N ASN A 215 0.06 0.17 11.57
CA ASN A 215 0.72 1.22 12.34
C ASN A 215 0.21 2.61 11.90
N ALA A 216 -0.34 3.37 12.84
CA ALA A 216 -0.92 4.69 12.58
C ALA A 216 0.15 5.77 12.23
N GLN A 217 1.43 5.49 12.49
CA GLN A 217 2.56 6.37 12.14
C GLN A 217 3.05 6.14 10.72
N SER A 218 2.36 5.31 9.94
CA SER A 218 2.71 5.02 8.55
C SER A 218 2.54 6.25 7.65
N ASP A 219 3.57 6.58 6.89
CA ASP A 219 3.53 7.64 5.89
C ASP A 219 2.64 7.25 4.69
N LEU A 220 2.14 8.23 3.96
CA LEU A 220 1.15 8.03 2.89
C LEU A 220 1.62 7.05 1.81
N TYR A 221 2.90 7.07 1.44
CA TYR A 221 3.43 6.20 0.40
C TYR A 221 3.31 4.71 0.71
N THR A 222 3.23 4.31 1.99
CA THR A 222 3.03 2.90 2.37
C THR A 222 1.68 2.37 1.92
N TYR A 223 0.65 3.21 1.96
CA TYR A 223 -0.69 2.89 1.44
C TYR A 223 -0.69 2.79 -0.09
N PHE A 224 0.13 3.62 -0.77
CA PHE A 224 0.35 3.49 -2.21
C PHE A 224 1.00 2.15 -2.57
N TYR A 225 1.92 1.63 -1.74
CA TYR A 225 2.50 0.29 -1.95
C TYR A 225 1.42 -0.77 -2.01
N ILE A 226 0.55 -0.81 -1.03
CA ILE A 226 -0.52 -1.81 -0.94
C ILE A 226 -1.51 -1.66 -2.08
N ARG A 227 -1.99 -0.43 -2.33
CA ARG A 227 -2.94 -0.17 -3.42
C ARG A 227 -2.38 -0.53 -4.78
N ALA A 228 -1.14 -0.14 -5.08
CA ALA A 228 -0.51 -0.47 -6.35
C ALA A 228 -0.36 -1.99 -6.54
N LEU A 229 0.05 -2.73 -5.50
CA LEU A 229 0.14 -4.19 -5.56
C LEU A 229 -1.23 -4.83 -5.80
N ARG A 230 -2.31 -4.25 -5.24
CA ARG A 230 -3.68 -4.73 -5.47
C ARG A 230 -4.17 -4.48 -6.89
N LEU A 231 -3.69 -3.42 -7.53
CA LEU A 231 -4.06 -3.05 -8.90
C LEU A 231 -3.35 -3.88 -9.99
N LEU A 232 -2.32 -4.66 -9.64
CA LEU A 232 -1.61 -5.51 -10.57
C LEU A 232 -2.43 -6.75 -10.96
N ASN A 233 -2.27 -7.19 -12.19
CA ASN A 233 -2.67 -8.53 -12.59
C ASN A 233 -1.72 -9.59 -11.98
N PRO A 234 -2.08 -10.90 -12.00
CA PRO A 234 -1.27 -11.93 -11.35
C PRO A 234 0.19 -12.08 -11.83
N LYS A 235 0.51 -11.52 -13.02
CA LYS A 235 1.86 -11.51 -13.60
C LYS A 235 2.51 -10.13 -13.56
N GLY A 236 1.82 -9.15 -13.00
CA GLY A 236 2.22 -7.76 -13.01
C GLY A 236 3.42 -7.45 -12.11
N ILE A 237 4.03 -6.30 -12.38
CA ILE A 237 5.18 -5.80 -11.64
C ILE A 237 4.98 -4.33 -11.28
N ARG A 238 5.41 -3.96 -10.07
CA ARG A 238 5.38 -2.58 -9.59
C ARG A 238 6.79 -2.05 -9.41
N THR A 239 7.03 -0.84 -9.93
CA THR A 239 8.29 -0.10 -9.74
C THR A 239 7.98 1.27 -9.15
N PHE A 240 8.41 1.50 -7.91
CA PHE A 240 8.24 2.78 -7.24
C PHE A 240 9.59 3.38 -6.82
N ILE A 241 9.72 4.70 -7.00
CA ILE A 241 10.69 5.50 -6.29
C ILE A 241 10.02 6.18 -5.11
N CYS A 242 10.52 5.98 -3.89
CA CYS A 242 9.92 6.53 -2.69
C CYS A 242 10.93 6.64 -1.54
N SER A 243 10.50 7.20 -0.40
CA SER A 243 11.33 7.25 0.82
C SER A 243 11.84 5.87 1.23
N ASN A 244 13.09 5.81 1.67
CA ASN A 244 13.73 4.60 2.19
C ASN A 244 13.34 4.28 3.65
N SER A 245 12.60 5.15 4.33
CA SER A 245 12.34 5.06 5.77
C SER A 245 11.69 3.74 6.19
N TRP A 246 10.79 3.19 5.38
CA TRP A 246 10.12 1.92 5.69
C TRP A 246 11.06 0.71 5.80
N LEU A 247 12.28 0.83 5.30
CA LEU A 247 13.28 -0.24 5.40
C LEU A 247 13.86 -0.37 6.81
N ASP A 248 13.78 0.68 7.65
CA ASP A 248 14.51 0.73 8.93
C ASP A 248 13.66 1.16 10.12
N VAL A 249 12.53 1.82 9.91
CA VAL A 249 11.70 2.36 10.99
C VAL A 249 10.54 1.43 11.36
N GLY A 250 10.10 1.49 12.62
CA GLY A 250 9.11 0.57 13.16
C GLY A 250 7.77 0.53 12.41
N TYR A 251 7.34 1.62 11.78
CA TYR A 251 6.11 1.60 10.98
C TYR A 251 6.25 0.80 9.66
N GLY A 252 7.47 0.54 9.19
CA GLY A 252 7.72 -0.27 8.01
C GLY A 252 7.52 -1.77 8.22
N VAL A 253 7.51 -2.25 9.46
CA VAL A 253 7.42 -3.67 9.80
C VAL A 253 6.23 -4.37 9.15
N TRP A 254 5.04 -3.79 9.19
CA TRP A 254 3.85 -4.41 8.61
C TRP A 254 3.91 -4.47 7.07
N VAL A 255 4.62 -3.52 6.43
CA VAL A 255 4.86 -3.53 4.98
C VAL A 255 5.86 -4.63 4.64
N GLN A 256 6.97 -4.72 5.37
CA GLN A 256 7.97 -5.79 5.19
C GLN A 256 7.33 -7.17 5.36
N GLU A 257 6.57 -7.38 6.44
CA GLU A 257 5.87 -8.63 6.70
C GLU A 257 4.90 -9.01 5.57
N PHE A 258 4.11 -8.04 5.09
CA PHE A 258 3.20 -8.25 3.98
C PHE A 258 3.94 -8.65 2.70
N LEU A 259 5.01 -7.93 2.36
CA LEU A 259 5.80 -8.23 1.17
C LEU A 259 6.41 -9.63 1.24
N LEU A 260 7.10 -9.98 2.32
CA LEU A 260 7.71 -11.30 2.53
C LEU A 260 6.71 -12.46 2.52
N ASN A 261 5.46 -12.20 2.87
CA ASN A 261 4.43 -13.24 2.87
C ASN A 261 3.73 -13.40 1.51
N ARG A 262 3.65 -12.33 0.70
CA ARG A 262 2.77 -12.30 -0.47
C ARG A 262 3.42 -11.87 -1.78
N CYS A 263 4.51 -11.12 -1.75
CA CYS A 263 5.01 -10.43 -2.94
C CYS A 263 6.48 -10.76 -3.18
N PRO A 264 6.83 -11.48 -4.26
CA PRO A 264 8.24 -11.65 -4.61
C PRO A 264 8.91 -10.30 -4.81
N ILE A 265 9.96 -10.03 -4.03
CA ILE A 265 10.73 -8.79 -4.11
C ILE A 265 11.89 -9.03 -5.05
N GLU A 266 11.95 -8.31 -6.17
CA GLU A 266 13.02 -8.47 -7.16
C GLU A 266 14.25 -7.64 -6.79
N LEU A 267 14.06 -6.31 -6.66
CA LEU A 267 15.15 -5.37 -6.44
C LEU A 267 14.75 -4.29 -5.44
N ILE A 268 15.70 -3.91 -4.58
CA ILE A 268 15.66 -2.68 -3.76
C ILE A 268 16.96 -1.93 -4.03
N ILE A 269 16.85 -0.76 -4.65
CA ILE A 269 17.97 0.01 -5.18
C ILE A 269 18.10 1.33 -4.46
N ASP A 270 19.30 1.64 -3.97
CA ASP A 270 19.69 2.94 -3.39
C ASP A 270 20.81 3.58 -4.20
N ASN A 271 20.91 4.90 -4.20
CA ASN A 271 22.02 5.64 -4.78
C ASN A 271 22.78 6.40 -3.69
N HIS A 272 23.98 5.92 -3.37
CA HIS A 272 24.84 6.55 -2.36
C HIS A 272 25.60 7.76 -2.87
N ALA A 273 25.77 7.89 -4.18
CA ALA A 273 26.58 8.96 -4.77
C ALA A 273 25.80 10.28 -4.89
N LYS A 274 24.50 10.20 -5.18
CA LYS A 274 23.68 11.38 -5.43
C LYS A 274 22.24 11.13 -4.99
N ARG A 275 21.63 12.12 -4.32
CA ARG A 275 20.21 12.09 -4.03
C ARG A 275 19.41 12.18 -5.33
N SER A 276 18.34 11.39 -5.46
CA SER A 276 17.48 11.40 -6.65
C SER A 276 16.75 12.74 -6.85
N PHE A 277 16.49 13.48 -5.75
CA PHE A 277 15.81 14.77 -5.78
C PHE A 277 16.62 15.80 -4.97
N GLU A 278 17.21 16.79 -5.65
CA GLU A 278 18.02 17.84 -5.01
C GLU A 278 17.19 18.75 -4.09
N ALA A 279 15.93 19.00 -4.45
CA ALA A 279 15.03 19.88 -3.71
C ALA A 279 14.30 19.20 -2.53
N ALA A 280 14.39 17.87 -2.39
CA ALA A 280 13.72 17.14 -1.34
C ALA A 280 14.72 16.60 -0.32
N ASP A 281 14.53 16.93 0.96
CA ASP A 281 15.34 16.37 2.05
C ASP A 281 14.87 14.93 2.43
N VAL A 282 14.76 14.07 1.40
CA VAL A 282 14.34 12.68 1.55
C VAL A 282 15.31 11.77 0.81
N ASN A 283 15.83 10.78 1.51
CA ASN A 283 16.55 9.70 0.87
C ASN A 283 15.56 8.73 0.24
N THR A 284 15.77 8.40 -1.02
CA THR A 284 14.85 7.59 -1.80
C THR A 284 15.49 6.29 -2.24
N ILE A 285 14.63 5.29 -2.41
CA ILE A 285 14.97 4.01 -3.03
C ILE A 285 14.05 3.74 -4.21
N ILE A 286 14.52 2.91 -5.13
CA ILE A 286 13.68 2.29 -6.16
C ILE A 286 13.42 0.85 -5.73
N SER A 287 12.15 0.44 -5.72
CA SER A 287 11.76 -0.92 -5.39
C SER A 287 10.98 -1.55 -6.53
N ILE A 288 11.37 -2.76 -6.93
CA ILE A 288 10.74 -3.56 -7.97
C ILE A 288 10.17 -4.81 -7.32
N ILE A 289 8.84 -4.95 -7.36
CA ILE A 289 8.12 -5.97 -6.62
C ILE A 289 7.02 -6.54 -7.51
N HIS A 290 6.91 -7.87 -7.53
CA HIS A 290 5.89 -8.59 -8.30
C HIS A 290 4.52 -8.56 -7.61
N ALA A 291 3.50 -8.86 -8.40
CA ALA A 291 2.12 -9.00 -7.92
C ALA A 291 2.02 -10.02 -6.78
N PRO A 292 1.09 -9.79 -5.83
CA PRO A 292 0.87 -10.69 -4.70
C PRO A 292 0.50 -12.10 -5.15
N ARG A 293 1.09 -13.10 -4.50
CA ARG A 293 0.83 -14.53 -4.71
C ARG A 293 0.24 -15.17 -3.46
N LYS A 294 -0.41 -16.31 -3.58
CA LYS A 294 -0.89 -17.07 -2.42
C LYS A 294 0.28 -17.50 -1.51
N LYS A 295 1.42 -17.79 -2.10
CA LYS A 295 2.67 -18.14 -1.40
C LYS A 295 3.86 -17.67 -2.21
N VAL A 296 4.82 -17.05 -1.54
CA VAL A 296 6.12 -16.68 -2.12
C VAL A 296 7.06 -17.88 -2.04
N ASP A 297 7.92 -18.05 -3.05
CA ASP A 297 8.99 -19.03 -2.98
C ASP A 297 10.02 -18.59 -1.91
N PRO A 298 10.24 -19.38 -0.86
CA PRO A 298 11.21 -19.02 0.17
C PRO A 298 12.64 -18.86 -0.35
N GLN A 299 12.96 -19.45 -1.49
CA GLN A 299 14.28 -19.39 -2.11
C GLN A 299 14.38 -18.24 -3.15
N HIS A 300 13.30 -17.50 -3.39
CA HIS A 300 13.34 -16.35 -4.29
C HIS A 300 14.42 -15.34 -3.83
N PRO A 301 15.38 -14.96 -4.71
CA PRO A 301 16.44 -14.04 -4.36
C PRO A 301 15.94 -12.58 -4.39
N VAL A 302 16.06 -11.89 -3.28
CA VAL A 302 15.91 -10.43 -3.20
C VAL A 302 17.27 -9.80 -3.36
N LYS A 303 17.42 -8.84 -4.26
CA LYS A 303 18.70 -8.17 -4.48
C LYS A 303 18.67 -6.73 -3.98
N PHE A 304 19.52 -6.44 -3.01
CA PHE A 304 19.77 -5.10 -2.52
C PHE A 304 20.92 -4.49 -3.29
N VAL A 305 20.67 -3.38 -4.00
CA VAL A 305 21.64 -2.74 -4.90
C VAL A 305 21.97 -1.34 -4.39
N ALA A 306 23.23 -1.11 -4.11
CA ALA A 306 23.75 0.21 -3.72
C ALA A 306 24.66 0.75 -4.83
N PHE A 307 24.20 1.77 -5.56
CA PHE A 307 25.04 2.44 -6.55
C PHE A 307 26.01 3.41 -5.86
N LYS A 308 27.30 3.32 -6.21
CA LYS A 308 28.42 4.13 -5.70
C LYS A 308 28.75 5.31 -6.62
N LYS A 309 28.07 5.39 -7.76
CA LYS A 309 28.12 6.48 -8.73
C LYS A 309 26.74 7.00 -9.05
N PRO A 310 26.58 8.24 -9.54
CA PRO A 310 25.31 8.74 -10.04
C PRO A 310 24.70 7.76 -11.07
N PHE A 311 23.37 7.69 -11.12
CA PHE A 311 22.68 6.80 -12.05
C PHE A 311 23.07 7.03 -13.50
N GLU A 312 23.31 8.28 -13.88
CA GLU A 312 23.74 8.70 -15.22
C GLU A 312 25.08 8.08 -15.63
N GLU A 313 25.93 7.73 -14.65
CA GLU A 313 27.23 7.13 -14.84
C GLU A 313 27.27 5.62 -14.58
N ALA A 314 26.17 5.05 -14.11
CA ALA A 314 26.12 3.68 -13.59
C ALA A 314 25.12 2.78 -14.29
N ILE A 315 24.00 3.32 -14.81
CA ILE A 315 22.93 2.55 -15.45
C ILE A 315 23.28 2.28 -16.91
N TYR A 316 24.18 1.30 -17.11
CA TYR A 316 24.49 0.74 -18.42
C TYR A 316 24.06 -0.73 -18.46
N THR A 317 23.78 -1.23 -19.65
CA THR A 317 23.30 -2.60 -19.88
C THR A 317 24.18 -3.65 -19.20
N GLU A 318 25.50 -3.51 -19.28
CA GLU A 318 26.42 -4.45 -18.63
C GLU A 318 26.28 -4.52 -17.12
N ASN A 319 26.11 -3.36 -16.46
CA ASN A 319 25.91 -3.31 -15.01
C ASN A 319 24.55 -3.88 -14.60
N LEU A 320 23.50 -3.61 -15.40
CA LEU A 320 22.16 -4.11 -15.13
C LEU A 320 22.11 -5.64 -15.28
N LEU A 321 22.73 -6.20 -16.32
CA LEU A 321 22.85 -7.65 -16.48
C LEU A 321 23.67 -8.28 -15.34
N ALA A 322 24.79 -7.66 -14.95
CA ALA A 322 25.57 -8.15 -13.82
C ALA A 322 24.80 -8.13 -12.49
N ILE A 323 23.88 -7.18 -12.31
CA ILE A 323 22.98 -7.13 -11.15
C ILE A 323 21.91 -8.23 -11.28
N GLU A 324 21.34 -8.41 -12.48
CA GLU A 324 20.32 -9.42 -12.76
C GLU A 324 20.87 -10.84 -12.53
N ASP A 325 22.07 -11.12 -12.98
CA ASP A 325 22.70 -12.45 -12.88
C ASP A 325 23.36 -12.72 -11.52
N ALA A 326 23.41 -11.73 -10.61
CA ALA A 326 24.11 -11.87 -9.35
C ALA A 326 23.45 -12.94 -8.44
N ASP A 327 24.17 -14.00 -8.14
CA ASP A 327 23.83 -15.07 -7.18
C ASP A 327 24.59 -14.96 -5.84
N LYS A 328 25.60 -14.09 -5.80
CA LYS A 328 26.46 -13.78 -4.63
C LYS A 328 26.76 -12.29 -4.57
N ILE A 329 27.37 -11.86 -3.47
CA ILE A 329 27.75 -10.46 -3.29
C ILE A 329 28.76 -10.08 -4.37
N ILE A 330 28.42 -9.06 -5.15
CA ILE A 330 29.32 -8.41 -6.10
C ILE A 330 29.50 -6.97 -5.63
N SER A 331 30.76 -6.54 -5.46
CA SER A 331 31.10 -5.16 -5.14
C SER A 331 32.22 -4.67 -6.02
N ASN A 332 31.99 -3.57 -6.73
CA ASN A 332 32.96 -2.91 -7.61
C ASN A 332 32.95 -1.38 -7.38
N LYS A 333 33.61 -0.62 -8.25
CA LYS A 333 33.66 0.85 -8.15
C LYS A 333 32.32 1.54 -8.49
N THR A 334 31.39 0.85 -9.14
CA THR A 334 30.16 1.42 -9.66
C THR A 334 28.96 1.07 -8.78
N PHE A 335 28.87 -0.18 -8.33
CA PHE A 335 27.77 -0.66 -7.50
C PHE A 335 28.20 -1.79 -6.57
N ARG A 336 27.35 -2.07 -5.59
CA ARG A 336 27.31 -3.33 -4.85
C ARG A 336 25.95 -3.95 -5.00
N VAL A 337 25.88 -5.26 -5.25
CA VAL A 337 24.65 -6.05 -5.15
C VAL A 337 24.80 -7.09 -4.05
N TYR A 338 23.79 -7.19 -3.20
CA TYR A 338 23.69 -8.16 -2.12
C TYR A 338 22.42 -9.01 -2.33
N PRO A 339 22.55 -10.23 -2.89
CA PRO A 339 21.44 -11.16 -3.00
C PRO A 339 21.20 -11.88 -1.66
N ILE A 340 19.93 -12.02 -1.29
CA ILE A 340 19.50 -12.73 -0.08
C ILE A 340 18.13 -13.37 -0.33
N THR A 341 17.89 -14.57 0.19
CA THR A 341 16.59 -15.23 -0.02
C THR A 341 15.48 -14.59 0.81
N GLU A 342 14.24 -14.63 0.32
CA GLU A 342 13.02 -14.23 1.07
C GLU A 342 12.98 -14.90 2.45
N LYS A 343 13.34 -16.18 2.51
CA LYS A 343 13.41 -16.95 3.76
C LYS A 343 14.39 -16.32 4.75
N ALA A 344 15.60 -16.02 4.30
CA ALA A 344 16.64 -15.44 5.17
C ALA A 344 16.27 -14.05 5.65
N LEU A 345 15.63 -13.22 4.79
CA LEU A 345 15.10 -11.91 5.19
C LEU A 345 14.01 -12.06 6.26
N LYS A 346 13.11 -13.02 6.09
CA LYS A 346 12.02 -13.26 7.05
C LYS A 346 12.57 -13.76 8.38
N GLU A 347 13.50 -14.71 8.36
CA GLU A 347 14.15 -15.25 9.56
C GLU A 347 14.92 -14.18 10.32
N ALA A 348 15.62 -13.28 9.62
CA ALA A 348 16.38 -12.19 10.24
C ALA A 348 15.52 -11.18 11.01
N GLY A 349 14.24 -11.01 10.63
CA GLY A 349 13.30 -10.11 11.30
C GLY A 349 12.29 -10.83 12.20
N THR A 350 12.41 -12.15 12.39
CA THR A 350 11.45 -12.93 13.18
C THR A 350 12.03 -13.23 14.58
N GLU A 351 11.30 -12.82 15.61
CA GLU A 351 11.62 -13.15 17.01
C GLU A 351 10.83 -14.37 17.47
N TYR A 352 11.46 -15.19 18.29
CA TYR A 352 10.91 -16.42 18.83
C TYR A 352 10.95 -16.38 20.37
N GLU A 353 9.81 -16.55 21.01
CA GLU A 353 9.72 -16.54 22.49
C GLU A 353 10.43 -17.73 23.16
N SER A 354 10.68 -18.82 22.41
CA SER A 354 11.40 -20.01 22.90
C SER A 354 12.01 -20.82 21.75
N GLU A 355 13.02 -21.63 22.04
CA GLU A 355 13.60 -22.58 21.09
C GLU A 355 12.58 -23.62 20.56
N GLU A 356 11.56 -23.97 21.35
CA GLU A 356 10.48 -24.86 20.90
C GLU A 356 9.61 -24.15 19.85
N LYS A 357 9.24 -22.87 20.07
CA LYS A 357 8.50 -22.05 19.09
C LYS A 357 9.32 -21.83 17.83
N LYS A 358 10.63 -21.71 17.94
CA LYS A 358 11.54 -21.61 16.78
C LYS A 358 11.52 -22.87 15.95
N LYS A 359 11.59 -24.07 16.57
CA LYS A 359 11.47 -25.35 15.87
C LYS A 359 10.12 -25.55 15.19
N LEU A 360 9.06 -24.99 15.75
CA LEU A 360 7.71 -24.99 15.18
C LEU A 360 7.47 -23.89 14.13
N GLY A 361 8.44 -23.00 13.92
CA GLY A 361 8.29 -21.82 13.01
C GLY A 361 7.25 -20.82 13.50
N ALA A 362 6.92 -20.80 14.79
CA ALA A 362 5.89 -19.97 15.42
C ALA A 362 6.51 -18.66 15.99
N GLY A 363 7.30 -17.98 15.17
CA GLY A 363 7.85 -16.67 15.50
C GLY A 363 6.95 -15.52 15.07
N LYS A 364 7.18 -14.35 15.65
CA LYS A 364 6.54 -13.08 15.28
C LYS A 364 7.52 -12.23 14.49
N TYR A 365 7.08 -11.70 13.35
CA TYR A 365 7.90 -10.78 12.59
C TYR A 365 7.88 -9.40 13.26
N GLU A 366 9.05 -8.97 13.77
CA GLU A 366 9.24 -7.68 14.44
C GLU A 366 10.01 -6.68 13.55
N GLY A 367 10.38 -7.10 12.35
CA GLY A 367 11.09 -6.28 11.36
C GLY A 367 12.60 -6.42 11.41
N ASP A 368 13.25 -6.01 10.31
CA ASP A 368 14.70 -5.96 10.21
C ASP A 368 15.12 -4.63 9.56
N LYS A 369 16.36 -4.22 9.81
CA LYS A 369 16.97 -2.97 9.30
C LYS A 369 17.53 -3.18 7.89
N TRP A 370 16.64 -3.41 6.92
CA TRP A 370 17.05 -3.74 5.55
C TRP A 370 17.95 -2.67 4.91
N GLY A 371 17.61 -1.40 5.12
CA GLY A 371 18.40 -0.29 4.60
C GLY A 371 19.78 -0.20 5.26
N GLY A 372 19.83 -0.28 6.57
CA GLY A 372 21.07 -0.27 7.34
C GLY A 372 21.97 -1.44 6.99
N LYS A 373 21.44 -2.66 7.04
CA LYS A 373 22.16 -3.91 6.82
C LYS A 373 22.63 -4.12 5.39
N TYR A 374 21.72 -4.04 4.43
CA TYR A 374 21.99 -4.55 3.06
C TYR A 374 22.35 -3.45 2.06
N LEU A 375 21.91 -2.21 2.31
CA LEU A 375 22.23 -1.08 1.43
C LEU A 375 23.38 -0.23 1.98
N ARG A 376 23.30 0.26 3.22
CA ARG A 376 24.21 1.29 3.73
C ARG A 376 25.44 0.76 4.47
N ALA A 377 25.41 -0.49 4.95
CA ALA A 377 26.59 -1.08 5.57
C ALA A 377 27.81 -1.02 4.64
N PRO A 378 29.00 -0.63 5.11
CA PRO A 378 30.20 -0.59 4.25
C PRO A 378 30.66 -2.00 3.88
N ASP A 379 31.43 -2.12 2.78
CA ASP A 379 31.89 -3.43 2.30
C ASP A 379 32.66 -4.24 3.36
N ILE A 380 33.41 -3.56 4.24
CA ILE A 380 34.14 -4.20 5.34
C ILE A 380 33.20 -4.94 6.30
N PHE A 381 31.97 -4.46 6.51
CA PHE A 381 30.99 -5.12 7.35
C PHE A 381 30.70 -6.55 6.88
N PHE A 382 30.48 -6.73 5.58
CA PHE A 382 30.24 -8.04 5.01
C PHE A 382 31.45 -8.95 5.09
N THR A 383 32.66 -8.39 4.91
CA THR A 383 33.91 -9.12 5.08
C THR A 383 34.08 -9.61 6.52
N ILE A 384 33.73 -8.79 7.49
CA ILE A 384 33.78 -9.16 8.92
C ILE A 384 32.77 -10.28 9.21
N LEU A 385 31.53 -10.16 8.70
CA LEU A 385 30.51 -11.20 8.90
C LEU A 385 30.93 -12.54 8.28
N GLU A 386 31.54 -12.52 7.11
CA GLU A 386 31.98 -13.73 6.41
C GLU A 386 33.17 -14.39 7.12
N LYS A 387 34.25 -13.62 7.37
CA LYS A 387 35.49 -14.14 7.97
C LYS A 387 35.39 -14.36 9.47
N GLY A 388 34.56 -13.57 10.14
CA GLY A 388 34.37 -13.61 11.59
C GLY A 388 33.24 -14.53 12.04
N LYS A 389 32.58 -15.25 11.15
CA LYS A 389 31.37 -16.04 11.44
C LYS A 389 31.49 -16.97 12.65
N GLU A 390 32.68 -17.53 12.86
CA GLU A 390 32.97 -18.45 14.00
C GLU A 390 33.28 -17.68 15.31
N TYR A 391 33.57 -16.37 15.23
CA TYR A 391 34.00 -15.52 16.35
C TYR A 391 32.95 -14.46 16.71
N ILE A 392 31.91 -14.27 15.90
CA ILE A 392 30.86 -13.29 16.15
C ILE A 392 29.73 -14.00 16.87
N ASP A 393 29.35 -13.43 18.03
CA ASP A 393 28.18 -13.87 18.77
C ASP A 393 27.27 -12.70 19.05
N THR A 394 26.03 -12.98 19.47
CA THR A 394 25.04 -11.94 19.79
C THR A 394 25.13 -11.55 21.25
N PHE A 395 24.88 -10.29 21.57
CA PHE A 395 24.85 -9.82 22.96
C PHE A 395 23.83 -10.57 23.82
N ASP A 396 22.73 -11.08 23.17
CA ASP A 396 21.68 -11.83 23.86
C ASP A 396 22.20 -13.11 24.53
N ASN A 397 23.34 -13.65 24.10
CA ASN A 397 23.99 -14.79 24.72
C ASN A 397 24.76 -14.42 26.00
N TYR A 398 25.01 -13.13 26.19
CA TYR A 398 25.83 -12.63 27.32
C TYR A 398 25.06 -11.76 28.30
N PHE A 399 23.94 -11.18 27.86
CA PHE A 399 23.17 -10.23 28.67
C PHE A 399 21.71 -10.67 28.76
N ILE A 400 21.24 -10.86 29.98
CA ILE A 400 19.83 -11.10 30.30
C ILE A 400 19.22 -9.76 30.72
N GLY A 401 18.45 -9.13 29.86
CA GLY A 401 17.67 -7.93 30.19
C GLY A 401 17.52 -6.92 29.09
N GLU A 402 16.36 -6.29 29.01
CA GLU A 402 15.93 -5.30 28.03
C GLU A 402 16.48 -3.88 28.25
N ARG A 403 17.63 -3.71 28.87
CA ARG A 403 18.16 -2.37 29.15
C ARG A 403 19.20 -1.98 28.10
N TYR A 404 18.89 -0.97 27.34
CA TYR A 404 19.83 -0.28 26.46
C TYR A 404 21.00 0.27 27.27
N LEU A 405 22.19 0.20 26.71
CA LEU A 405 23.36 0.88 27.27
C LEU A 405 23.07 2.39 27.25
N ASN A 406 22.84 2.96 28.44
CA ASN A 406 22.68 4.39 28.57
C ASN A 406 24.06 4.97 28.87
N THR A 407 24.60 5.78 27.96
CA THR A 407 25.89 6.45 28.10
C THR A 407 25.92 7.44 29.28
N GLY A 408 24.75 7.72 29.89
CA GLY A 408 24.66 8.66 31.02
C GLY A 408 25.07 10.10 30.65
N GLY A 409 25.03 10.46 29.36
CA GLY A 409 25.51 11.75 28.87
C GLY A 409 27.02 11.79 28.59
N ALA A 410 27.71 10.64 28.69
CA ALA A 410 29.14 10.54 28.38
C ALA A 410 29.41 10.13 26.93
N ASP A 411 28.58 10.62 25.97
CA ASP A 411 28.65 10.27 24.55
C ASP A 411 30.04 10.53 23.96
N GLY A 412 30.74 11.57 24.39
CA GLY A 412 32.10 11.87 23.95
C GLY A 412 33.13 10.80 24.33
N PHE A 413 32.83 9.93 25.31
CA PHE A 413 33.69 8.82 25.71
C PHE A 413 33.46 7.57 24.86
N PHE A 414 32.18 7.34 24.48
CA PHE A 414 31.78 6.15 23.73
C PHE A 414 31.72 6.35 22.22
N ILE A 415 31.62 7.60 21.75
CA ILE A 415 31.55 7.95 20.33
C ILE A 415 32.87 8.60 19.91
N LEU A 416 33.66 7.87 19.12
CA LEU A 416 34.88 8.41 18.51
C LEU A 416 34.51 9.31 17.33
N THR A 417 34.51 10.61 17.55
CA THR A 417 34.18 11.61 16.54
C THR A 417 35.34 11.96 15.61
N ASN A 418 36.60 11.73 16.05
CA ASN A 418 37.81 11.89 15.24
C ASN A 418 38.90 10.90 15.71
N VAL A 419 39.32 10.01 14.86
CA VAL A 419 40.55 9.26 15.04
C VAL A 419 41.66 10.18 14.54
N SER A 420 42.24 11.01 15.40
CA SER A 420 43.45 11.71 15.06
C SER A 420 44.55 10.67 14.84
N SER A 421 45.33 10.82 13.77
CA SER A 421 46.46 9.96 13.38
C SER A 421 47.64 9.98 14.36
N GLN A 422 47.45 10.44 15.59
CA GLN A 422 48.53 10.65 16.59
C GLN A 422 48.67 9.57 17.67
N ASN A 423 47.82 8.54 17.70
CA ASN A 423 48.03 7.40 18.58
C ASN A 423 48.44 6.16 17.78
N LYS A 424 49.66 6.23 17.20
CA LYS A 424 50.49 5.07 16.91
C LYS A 424 51.60 5.04 17.94
N GLU A 425 51.33 4.46 19.08
CA GLU A 425 52.34 3.82 19.93
C GLU A 425 51.64 2.62 20.62
#